data_67936cae908acd94dad0d3fb6d4ce607
#
_entry.id   67936cae908acd94dad0d3fb6d4ce607
#
_cell.length_a   1.000
_cell.length_b   1.000
_cell.length_c   1.000
_cell.angle_alpha   90.00
_cell.angle_beta   90.00
_cell.angle_gamma   90.00
#
_symmetry.space_group_name_H-M   'P 1'
#
loop_
_entity.id
_entity.type
_entity.pdbx_description
1 polymer ?
#
loop_
_entity_poly.entity_id
_entity_poly.type
_entity_poly.pdbx_seq_one_letter_code
_entity_poly.pdbx_strand_id
1 'polypeptide(L)'
;GDDCNETVDPVTPWLRAIDAINSMDAAFDDAVRAGITAAMVGPGSSNVVGGQFALIKTHGRRIDDILVKAPAAMKVAFGENPKVNYSGQGKSPSTRMAIAGMLRRELFEARDYWQRKSRAVEQGEDFQEDFTKECWIPVLRREIPLKAHVHRVDDIFTAIRIAREFGLDMTLDHCSEGHLIAQELAKEGFPAIVGPDLTSRNKIEVQNVAFKTAGVLARAGVRLAITTDHPVSQIQSLPLCAGLAVKAGLPLEEGLKAITVNAASICGVADRMGSLEPGKDADIAIFTGNPMEVFTQTLYTLIDGRLVYEKDGRD
;
A
#
# COMPACT_ATOMS: atom_id res chain seq x y z
N GLY A 1 -5.56 -15.64 -3.24
CA GLY A 1 -5.30 -16.05 -4.58
C GLY A 1 -3.85 -16.08 -4.96
N ASP A 2 -3.56 -16.92 -5.90
CA ASP A 2 -2.18 -17.14 -6.35
C ASP A 2 -1.71 -16.11 -7.40
N ASP A 3 -2.63 -15.20 -7.83
CA ASP A 3 -2.36 -14.20 -8.88
C ASP A 3 -1.75 -12.90 -8.35
N CYS A 4 -1.29 -12.86 -7.10
CA CYS A 4 -0.74 -11.63 -6.53
C CYS A 4 0.68 -11.30 -6.97
N ASN A 5 1.42 -12.23 -7.61
CA ASN A 5 2.79 -12.00 -8.05
C ASN A 5 3.07 -12.61 -9.41
N GLU A 6 3.61 -11.79 -10.33
CA GLU A 6 4.28 -12.30 -11.51
C GLU A 6 5.70 -12.75 -11.13
N THR A 7 5.97 -14.06 -11.23
CA THR A 7 7.23 -14.62 -10.69
C THR A 7 8.30 -14.88 -11.74
N VAL A 8 8.03 -14.59 -13.01
CA VAL A 8 8.92 -14.90 -14.15
C VAL A 8 9.70 -13.68 -14.62
N ASP A 9 9.08 -12.49 -14.62
CA ASP A 9 9.70 -11.22 -15.00
C ASP A 9 9.82 -10.30 -13.78
N PRO A 10 11.01 -9.82 -13.40
CA PRO A 10 11.20 -8.97 -12.23
C PRO A 10 10.71 -7.53 -12.40
N VAL A 11 10.33 -7.11 -13.60
CA VAL A 11 9.96 -5.71 -13.90
C VAL A 11 8.72 -5.67 -14.80
N THR A 12 7.57 -5.43 -14.19
CA THR A 12 6.25 -5.52 -14.84
C THR A 12 5.37 -4.32 -14.55
N PRO A 13 5.78 -3.07 -14.89
CA PRO A 13 5.03 -1.85 -14.57
C PRO A 13 3.64 -1.77 -15.24
N TRP A 14 3.40 -2.57 -16.28
CA TRP A 14 2.14 -2.62 -17.03
C TRP A 14 1.06 -3.50 -16.40
N LEU A 15 1.40 -4.35 -15.43
CA LEU A 15 0.41 -5.17 -14.75
C LEU A 15 -0.49 -4.28 -13.87
N ARG A 16 -1.79 -4.51 -13.95
CA ARG A 16 -2.78 -3.73 -13.22
C ARG A 16 -3.59 -4.63 -12.30
N ALA A 17 -3.71 -4.26 -11.05
CA ALA A 17 -4.49 -5.02 -10.06
C ALA A 17 -5.93 -5.26 -10.51
N ILE A 18 -6.55 -4.29 -11.20
CA ILE A 18 -7.94 -4.38 -11.66
C ILE A 18 -8.21 -5.56 -12.58
N ASP A 19 -7.18 -6.08 -13.25
CA ASP A 19 -7.32 -7.19 -14.20
C ASP A 19 -7.34 -8.57 -13.50
N ALA A 20 -6.97 -8.63 -12.19
CA ALA A 20 -6.90 -9.88 -11.41
C ALA A 20 -7.79 -9.87 -10.14
N ILE A 21 -8.43 -8.74 -9.79
CA ILE A 21 -9.29 -8.68 -8.61
C ILE A 21 -10.59 -9.47 -8.86
N ASN A 22 -10.81 -10.48 -8.03
CA ASN A 22 -12.10 -11.18 -7.95
C ASN A 22 -12.99 -10.51 -6.89
N SER A 23 -13.93 -9.67 -7.31
CA SER A 23 -14.85 -8.98 -6.40
C SER A 23 -15.84 -9.91 -5.67
N MET A 24 -15.86 -11.19 -6.01
CA MET A 24 -16.65 -12.24 -5.34
C MET A 24 -15.82 -13.08 -4.36
N ASP A 25 -14.57 -12.68 -4.07
CA ASP A 25 -13.75 -13.34 -3.06
C ASP A 25 -14.35 -13.11 -1.65
N ALA A 26 -14.25 -14.14 -0.79
CA ALA A 26 -14.75 -14.09 0.58
C ALA A 26 -14.15 -12.95 1.42
N ALA A 27 -12.94 -12.49 1.08
CA ALA A 27 -12.29 -11.36 1.73
C ALA A 27 -13.11 -10.06 1.65
N PHE A 28 -13.96 -9.89 0.63
CA PHE A 28 -14.86 -8.73 0.52
C PHE A 28 -15.96 -8.79 1.59
N ASP A 29 -16.58 -9.96 1.79
CA ASP A 29 -17.56 -10.16 2.86
C ASP A 29 -16.92 -10.01 4.24
N ASP A 30 -15.73 -10.55 4.44
CA ASP A 30 -14.96 -10.38 5.69
C ASP A 30 -14.63 -8.92 5.97
N ALA A 31 -14.29 -8.14 4.94
CA ALA A 31 -14.02 -6.72 5.06
C ALA A 31 -15.25 -5.94 5.53
N VAL A 32 -16.41 -6.12 4.87
CA VAL A 32 -17.63 -5.39 5.25
C VAL A 32 -18.14 -5.80 6.64
N ARG A 33 -17.99 -7.07 7.03
CA ARG A 33 -18.31 -7.56 8.37
C ARG A 33 -17.42 -6.94 9.45
N ALA A 34 -16.20 -6.53 9.10
CA ALA A 34 -15.28 -5.83 9.99
C ALA A 34 -15.40 -4.30 9.91
N GLY A 35 -16.34 -3.76 9.15
CA GLY A 35 -16.51 -2.31 8.99
C GLY A 35 -15.50 -1.64 8.06
N ILE A 36 -14.82 -2.43 7.22
CA ILE A 36 -13.82 -1.92 6.26
C ILE A 36 -14.53 -1.64 4.93
N THR A 37 -14.54 -0.38 4.51
CA THR A 37 -15.33 0.10 3.36
C THR A 37 -14.53 0.27 2.08
N ALA A 38 -13.21 0.39 2.19
CA ALA A 38 -12.31 0.54 1.04
C ALA A 38 -10.96 -0.16 1.29
N ALA A 39 -10.30 -0.56 0.21
CA ALA A 39 -8.99 -1.19 0.25
C ALA A 39 -8.11 -0.74 -0.92
N MET A 40 -6.81 -0.54 -0.62
CA MET A 40 -5.76 -0.40 -1.62
C MET A 40 -5.27 -1.81 -1.99
N VAL A 41 -5.52 -2.24 -3.21
CA VAL A 41 -5.21 -3.60 -3.68
C VAL A 41 -4.21 -3.56 -4.82
N GLY A 42 -3.25 -4.47 -4.81
CA GLY A 42 -2.24 -4.48 -5.86
C GLY A 42 -1.30 -5.68 -5.82
N PRO A 43 -0.31 -5.70 -6.71
CA PRO A 43 0.67 -6.76 -6.76
C PRO A 43 1.41 -6.94 -5.43
N GLY A 44 1.77 -8.17 -5.13
CA GLY A 44 2.64 -8.52 -4.01
C GLY A 44 4.08 -8.02 -4.22
N SER A 45 5.02 -8.58 -3.50
CA SER A 45 6.39 -8.05 -3.41
C SER A 45 7.48 -8.97 -3.97
N SER A 46 7.13 -9.90 -4.85
CA SER A 46 8.10 -10.79 -5.50
C SER A 46 8.92 -10.11 -6.60
N ASN A 47 8.42 -9.02 -7.18
CA ASN A 47 9.05 -8.29 -8.27
C ASN A 47 9.79 -7.04 -7.78
N VAL A 48 10.84 -6.64 -8.48
CA VAL A 48 11.45 -5.30 -8.28
C VAL A 48 10.44 -4.20 -8.60
N VAL A 49 9.68 -4.40 -9.70
CA VAL A 49 8.52 -3.58 -10.09
C VAL A 49 7.35 -4.52 -10.34
N GLY A 50 6.34 -4.48 -9.49
CA GLY A 50 5.22 -5.42 -9.54
C GLY A 50 4.05 -4.98 -10.40
N GLY A 51 3.86 -3.66 -10.59
CA GLY A 51 2.74 -3.10 -11.34
C GLY A 51 1.89 -2.11 -10.54
N GLN A 52 0.70 -1.86 -11.02
CA GLN A 52 -0.17 -0.76 -10.62
C GLN A 52 -1.22 -1.22 -9.60
N PHE A 53 -1.30 -0.49 -8.49
CA PHE A 53 -2.35 -0.64 -7.48
C PHE A 53 -3.65 0.02 -7.92
N ALA A 54 -4.75 -0.48 -7.37
CA ALA A 54 -6.06 0.14 -7.42
C ALA A 54 -6.59 0.39 -6.01
N LEU A 55 -7.35 1.47 -5.84
CA LEU A 55 -8.17 1.71 -4.65
C LEU A 55 -9.61 1.37 -5.00
N ILE A 56 -10.25 0.54 -4.19
CA ILE A 56 -11.59 0.00 -4.45
C ILE A 56 -12.47 0.08 -3.20
N LYS A 57 -13.77 0.12 -3.40
CA LYS A 57 -14.76 -0.18 -2.35
C LYS A 57 -14.79 -1.69 -2.09
N THR A 58 -15.18 -2.08 -0.89
CA THR A 58 -15.19 -3.50 -0.48
C THR A 58 -16.51 -4.20 -0.74
N HIS A 59 -17.44 -3.58 -1.48
CA HIS A 59 -18.73 -4.17 -1.81
C HIS A 59 -19.13 -3.86 -3.23
N GLY A 60 -19.48 -4.89 -4.01
CA GLY A 60 -19.95 -4.85 -5.38
C GLY A 60 -19.57 -6.11 -6.14
N ARG A 61 -20.15 -6.31 -7.34
CA ARG A 61 -19.97 -7.55 -8.12
C ARG A 61 -18.98 -7.42 -9.25
N ARG A 62 -18.71 -6.21 -9.71
CA ARG A 62 -17.79 -5.93 -10.81
C ARG A 62 -16.74 -4.96 -10.33
N ILE A 63 -15.49 -5.18 -10.75
CA ILE A 63 -14.39 -4.28 -10.39
C ILE A 63 -14.67 -2.84 -10.85
N ASP A 64 -15.25 -2.66 -12.03
CA ASP A 64 -15.56 -1.34 -12.57
C ASP A 64 -16.57 -0.56 -11.72
N ASP A 65 -17.48 -1.26 -11.01
CA ASP A 65 -18.53 -0.65 -10.19
C ASP A 65 -18.00 -0.21 -8.80
N ILE A 66 -16.89 -0.81 -8.36
CA ILE A 66 -16.28 -0.57 -7.03
C ILE A 66 -14.96 0.21 -7.11
N LEU A 67 -14.51 0.53 -8.32
CA LEU A 67 -13.25 1.24 -8.54
C LEU A 67 -13.35 2.69 -8.08
N VAL A 68 -12.42 3.09 -7.19
CA VAL A 68 -12.28 4.48 -6.73
C VAL A 68 -11.18 5.20 -7.49
N LYS A 69 -10.01 4.53 -7.66
CA LYS A 69 -8.85 5.09 -8.36
C LYS A 69 -7.97 3.98 -8.95
N ALA A 70 -7.63 4.07 -10.23
CA ALA A 70 -6.60 3.27 -10.89
C ALA A 70 -5.96 4.06 -12.04
N PRO A 71 -4.63 4.05 -12.16
CA PRO A 71 -3.68 3.54 -11.16
C PRO A 71 -3.67 4.40 -9.89
N ALA A 72 -3.47 3.76 -8.73
CA ALA A 72 -3.42 4.44 -7.43
C ALA A 72 -2.00 4.56 -6.88
N ALA A 73 -1.11 3.63 -7.22
CA ALA A 73 0.32 3.62 -6.90
C ALA A 73 1.06 2.65 -7.83
N MET A 74 2.39 2.76 -7.91
CA MET A 74 3.26 1.78 -8.58
C MET A 74 3.99 0.95 -7.53
N LYS A 75 3.80 -0.37 -7.53
CA LYS A 75 4.48 -1.29 -6.63
C LYS A 75 5.94 -1.46 -7.00
N VAL A 76 6.80 -1.28 -5.99
CA VAL A 76 8.20 -1.67 -6.05
C VAL A 76 8.56 -2.46 -4.79
N ALA A 77 9.56 -3.34 -4.86
CA ALA A 77 9.98 -4.10 -3.70
C ALA A 77 11.51 -4.18 -3.60
N PHE A 78 11.96 -4.09 -2.35
CA PHE A 78 13.34 -4.25 -1.92
C PHE A 78 13.47 -5.49 -1.01
N GLY A 79 14.71 -5.86 -0.68
CA GLY A 79 14.97 -6.87 0.33
C GLY A 79 14.95 -8.30 -0.17
N GLU A 80 14.41 -9.21 0.65
CA GLU A 80 14.54 -10.65 0.42
C GLU A 80 13.60 -11.17 -0.66
N ASN A 81 12.38 -10.65 -0.76
CA ASN A 81 11.38 -11.23 -1.63
C ASN A 81 11.81 -11.27 -3.10
N PRO A 82 12.15 -10.16 -3.78
CA PRO A 82 12.60 -10.23 -5.18
C PRO A 82 13.92 -10.98 -5.32
N LYS A 83 14.84 -10.84 -4.35
CA LYS A 83 16.12 -11.55 -4.38
C LYS A 83 15.94 -13.08 -4.36
N VAL A 84 15.13 -13.60 -3.42
CA VAL A 84 14.92 -15.03 -3.27
C VAL A 84 14.14 -15.62 -4.44
N ASN A 85 13.07 -14.90 -4.88
CA ASN A 85 12.24 -15.38 -5.97
C ASN A 85 13.03 -15.60 -7.26
N TYR A 86 13.85 -14.63 -7.65
CA TYR A 86 14.56 -14.70 -8.94
C TYR A 86 15.88 -15.47 -8.86
N SER A 87 16.65 -15.35 -7.77
CA SER A 87 17.89 -16.13 -7.62
C SER A 87 17.63 -17.64 -7.56
N GLY A 88 16.51 -18.07 -6.97
CA GLY A 88 16.08 -19.46 -6.97
C GLY A 88 15.83 -20.04 -8.37
N GLN A 89 15.56 -19.17 -9.36
CA GLN A 89 15.37 -19.52 -10.77
C GLN A 89 16.64 -19.30 -11.61
N GLY A 90 17.77 -18.93 -11.00
CA GLY A 90 18.98 -18.55 -11.73
C GLY A 90 18.89 -17.22 -12.48
N LYS A 91 17.94 -16.35 -12.09
CA LYS A 91 17.68 -15.03 -12.71
C LYS A 91 18.13 -13.88 -11.81
N SER A 92 18.24 -12.70 -12.37
CA SER A 92 18.41 -11.44 -11.65
C SER A 92 17.05 -10.89 -11.20
N PRO A 93 16.97 -10.25 -9.99
CA PRO A 93 18.05 -9.92 -9.07
C PRO A 93 18.43 -11.06 -8.12
N SER A 94 19.71 -11.16 -7.79
CA SER A 94 20.23 -12.04 -6.72
C SER A 94 20.81 -11.28 -5.54
N THR A 95 20.89 -9.95 -5.63
CA THR A 95 21.44 -9.06 -4.60
C THR A 95 20.61 -7.80 -4.44
N ARG A 96 20.69 -7.13 -3.27
CA ARG A 96 20.11 -5.80 -3.03
C ARG A 96 20.64 -4.75 -4.01
N MET A 97 21.92 -4.86 -4.38
CA MET A 97 22.52 -3.99 -5.42
C MET A 97 21.84 -4.13 -6.77
N ALA A 98 21.53 -5.36 -7.19
CA ALA A 98 20.83 -5.63 -8.44
C ALA A 98 19.39 -5.08 -8.42
N ILE A 99 18.67 -5.23 -7.30
CA ILE A 99 17.32 -4.66 -7.12
C ILE A 99 17.37 -3.13 -7.34
N ALA A 100 18.25 -2.44 -6.61
CA ALA A 100 18.40 -1.00 -6.70
C ALA A 100 18.85 -0.55 -8.11
N GLY A 101 19.76 -1.29 -8.75
CA GLY A 101 20.21 -1.03 -10.11
C GLY A 101 19.13 -1.19 -11.16
N MET A 102 18.32 -2.24 -11.06
CA MET A 102 17.19 -2.47 -11.96
C MET A 102 16.15 -1.35 -11.86
N LEU A 103 15.74 -0.97 -10.65
CA LEU A 103 14.77 0.11 -10.46
C LEU A 103 15.32 1.45 -10.99
N ARG A 104 16.60 1.77 -10.73
CA ARG A 104 17.20 2.98 -11.29
C ARG A 104 17.23 2.99 -12.81
N ARG A 105 17.55 1.86 -13.43
CA ARG A 105 17.53 1.74 -14.89
C ARG A 105 16.15 2.03 -15.45
N GLU A 106 15.11 1.42 -14.89
CA GLU A 106 13.72 1.65 -15.31
C GLU A 106 13.32 3.13 -15.19
N LEU A 107 13.59 3.73 -14.04
CA LEU A 107 13.26 5.15 -13.79
C LEU A 107 14.08 6.10 -14.70
N PHE A 108 15.34 5.78 -14.96
CA PHE A 108 16.18 6.55 -15.88
C PHE A 108 15.63 6.49 -17.31
N GLU A 109 15.33 5.30 -17.81
CA GLU A 109 14.79 5.10 -19.16
C GLU A 109 13.38 5.73 -19.30
N ALA A 110 12.53 5.61 -18.28
CA ALA A 110 11.22 6.24 -18.27
C ALA A 110 11.31 7.78 -18.26
N ARG A 111 12.25 8.34 -17.50
CA ARG A 111 12.49 9.79 -17.48
C ARG A 111 13.00 10.31 -18.82
N ASP A 112 13.93 9.62 -19.46
CA ASP A 112 14.43 9.96 -20.79
C ASP A 112 13.31 9.89 -21.83
N TYR A 113 12.51 8.83 -21.80
CA TYR A 113 11.34 8.66 -22.64
C TYR A 113 10.34 9.83 -22.47
N TRP A 114 9.98 10.17 -21.23
CA TRP A 114 9.05 11.25 -20.95
C TRP A 114 9.57 12.60 -21.43
N GLN A 115 10.87 12.89 -21.25
CA GLN A 115 11.49 14.12 -21.76
C GLN A 115 11.45 14.19 -23.29
N ARG A 116 11.71 13.07 -23.99
CA ARG A 116 11.61 13.02 -25.45
C ARG A 116 10.17 13.21 -25.94
N LYS A 117 9.22 12.53 -25.31
CA LYS A 117 7.78 12.68 -25.60
C LYS A 117 7.33 14.13 -25.40
N SER A 118 7.70 14.75 -24.29
CA SER A 118 7.32 16.15 -24.00
C SER A 118 7.86 17.12 -25.06
N ARG A 119 9.12 16.95 -25.50
CA ARG A 119 9.70 17.79 -26.56
C ARG A 119 8.99 17.59 -27.89
N ALA A 120 8.70 16.35 -28.29
CA ALA A 120 8.00 16.06 -29.54
C ALA A 120 6.60 16.72 -29.54
N VAL A 121 5.86 16.62 -28.43
CA VAL A 121 4.55 17.28 -28.28
C VAL A 121 4.67 18.81 -28.38
N GLU A 122 5.68 19.43 -27.74
CA GLU A 122 5.91 20.87 -27.81
C GLU A 122 6.28 21.33 -29.24
N GLN A 123 6.93 20.48 -30.01
CA GLN A 123 7.35 20.75 -31.39
C GLN A 123 6.31 20.37 -32.44
N GLY A 124 5.21 19.73 -32.02
CA GLY A 124 4.18 19.21 -32.94
C GLY A 124 4.68 18.07 -33.82
N GLU A 125 5.66 17.29 -33.32
CA GLU A 125 6.24 16.14 -34.01
C GLU A 125 5.54 14.84 -33.60
N ASP A 126 5.55 13.87 -34.52
CA ASP A 126 5.07 12.52 -34.21
C ASP A 126 6.01 11.83 -33.21
N PHE A 127 5.43 11.14 -32.24
CA PHE A 127 6.17 10.38 -31.24
C PHE A 127 5.66 8.94 -31.15
N GLN A 128 6.57 7.98 -31.28
CA GLN A 128 6.23 6.58 -31.10
C GLN A 128 6.14 6.25 -29.61
N GLU A 129 4.94 5.91 -29.14
CA GLU A 129 4.69 5.55 -27.75
C GLU A 129 5.23 4.15 -27.43
N ASP A 130 5.77 4.01 -26.21
CA ASP A 130 6.18 2.75 -25.58
C ASP A 130 5.25 2.48 -24.41
N PHE A 131 4.42 1.45 -24.52
CA PHE A 131 3.42 1.06 -23.53
C PHE A 131 4.03 0.87 -22.13
N THR A 132 5.22 0.27 -22.05
CA THR A 132 5.90 0.03 -20.78
C THR A 132 6.33 1.33 -20.10
N LYS A 133 6.86 2.27 -20.90
CA LYS A 133 7.36 3.56 -20.38
C LYS A 133 6.21 4.52 -20.05
N GLU A 134 5.09 4.45 -20.77
CA GLU A 134 3.88 5.21 -20.42
C GLU A 134 3.39 4.93 -19.01
N CYS A 135 3.53 3.70 -18.51
CA CYS A 135 3.14 3.33 -17.15
C CYS A 135 3.87 4.10 -16.05
N TRP A 136 5.05 4.66 -16.35
CA TRP A 136 5.85 5.44 -15.40
C TRP A 136 5.54 6.93 -15.39
N ILE A 137 4.86 7.46 -16.41
CA ILE A 137 4.58 8.90 -16.51
C ILE A 137 3.80 9.41 -15.28
N PRO A 138 2.75 8.74 -14.79
CA PRO A 138 2.05 9.20 -13.59
C PRO A 138 2.95 9.24 -12.33
N VAL A 139 3.92 8.31 -12.23
CA VAL A 139 4.91 8.30 -11.13
C VAL A 139 5.86 9.49 -11.25
N LEU A 140 6.41 9.73 -12.44
CA LEU A 140 7.34 10.84 -12.72
C LEU A 140 6.68 12.20 -12.55
N ARG A 141 5.37 12.31 -12.82
CA ARG A 141 4.56 13.51 -12.58
C ARG A 141 4.08 13.66 -11.15
N ARG A 142 4.36 12.67 -10.28
CA ARG A 142 3.90 12.61 -8.90
C ARG A 142 2.36 12.59 -8.75
N GLU A 143 1.67 12.08 -9.76
CA GLU A 143 0.22 11.85 -9.73
C GLU A 143 -0.14 10.62 -8.91
N ILE A 144 0.79 9.65 -8.88
CA ILE A 144 0.74 8.46 -8.03
C ILE A 144 2.11 8.22 -7.37
N PRO A 145 2.16 7.71 -6.13
CA PRO A 145 3.41 7.40 -5.45
C PRO A 145 4.00 6.06 -5.89
N LEU A 146 5.31 5.87 -5.64
CA LEU A 146 5.87 4.53 -5.47
C LEU A 146 5.36 3.94 -4.16
N LYS A 147 4.93 2.68 -4.19
CA LYS A 147 4.54 1.91 -3.01
C LYS A 147 5.64 0.88 -2.74
N ALA A 148 6.59 1.26 -1.87
CA ALA A 148 7.85 0.55 -1.68
C ALA A 148 7.77 -0.45 -0.51
N HIS A 149 7.78 -1.75 -0.83
CA HIS A 149 7.97 -2.81 0.16
C HIS A 149 9.39 -2.75 0.72
N VAL A 150 9.53 -2.46 2.01
CA VAL A 150 10.78 -2.34 2.73
C VAL A 150 10.64 -2.79 4.19
N HIS A 151 11.58 -3.56 4.70
CA HIS A 151 11.61 -4.01 6.10
C HIS A 151 12.80 -3.46 6.86
N ARG A 152 14.02 -3.66 6.34
CA ARG A 152 15.29 -3.36 6.99
C ARG A 152 15.71 -1.90 6.78
N VAL A 153 16.48 -1.39 7.71
CA VAL A 153 17.04 -0.02 7.68
C VAL A 153 17.79 0.27 6.38
N ASP A 154 18.62 -0.67 5.90
CA ASP A 154 19.41 -0.51 4.67
C ASP A 154 18.53 -0.45 3.40
N ASP A 155 17.47 -1.25 3.34
CA ASP A 155 16.50 -1.24 2.24
C ASP A 155 15.64 0.03 2.28
N ILE A 156 15.22 0.47 3.48
CA ILE A 156 14.46 1.72 3.68
C ILE A 156 15.27 2.92 3.16
N PHE A 157 16.53 3.08 3.58
CA PHE A 157 17.37 4.18 3.10
C PHE A 157 17.71 4.08 1.61
N THR A 158 17.80 2.87 1.06
CA THR A 158 18.00 2.68 -0.38
C THR A 158 16.78 3.14 -1.18
N ALA A 159 15.57 2.79 -0.73
CA ALA A 159 14.32 3.26 -1.35
C ALA A 159 14.21 4.80 -1.28
N ILE A 160 14.48 5.39 -0.12
CA ILE A 160 14.48 6.86 0.08
C ILE A 160 15.49 7.53 -0.87
N ARG A 161 16.71 7.01 -0.97
CA ARG A 161 17.74 7.54 -1.86
C ARG A 161 17.28 7.55 -3.31
N ILE A 162 16.65 6.47 -3.78
CA ILE A 162 16.14 6.39 -5.16
C ILE A 162 14.98 7.38 -5.36
N ALA A 163 14.02 7.45 -4.43
CA ALA A 163 12.92 8.40 -4.54
C ALA A 163 13.44 9.85 -4.61
N ARG A 164 14.46 10.21 -3.80
CA ARG A 164 15.10 11.54 -3.85
C ARG A 164 15.86 11.79 -5.15
N GLU A 165 16.59 10.80 -5.65
CA GLU A 165 17.36 10.88 -6.90
C GLU A 165 16.48 11.22 -8.11
N PHE A 166 15.23 10.73 -8.12
CA PHE A 166 14.27 10.95 -9.20
C PHE A 166 13.16 11.96 -8.87
N GLY A 167 13.13 12.50 -7.65
CA GLY A 167 12.13 13.49 -7.21
C GLY A 167 10.71 12.91 -7.09
N LEU A 168 10.58 11.68 -6.61
CA LEU A 168 9.31 10.94 -6.58
C LEU A 168 8.62 11.01 -5.22
N ASP A 169 7.29 10.90 -5.23
CA ASP A 169 6.51 10.58 -4.04
C ASP A 169 6.56 9.07 -3.77
N MET A 170 6.55 8.69 -2.49
CA MET A 170 6.69 7.30 -2.10
C MET A 170 6.01 7.02 -0.76
N THR A 171 5.52 5.79 -0.57
CA THR A 171 5.17 5.23 0.74
C THR A 171 6.17 4.15 1.13
N LEU A 172 6.46 4.04 2.43
CA LEU A 172 7.31 3.00 3.01
C LEU A 172 6.43 1.90 3.60
N ASP A 173 6.22 0.84 2.82
CA ASP A 173 5.33 -0.25 3.23
C ASP A 173 6.05 -1.21 4.17
N HIS A 174 5.35 -1.66 5.22
CA HIS A 174 5.82 -2.48 6.34
C HIS A 174 6.73 -1.71 7.28
N CYS A 175 7.82 -1.17 6.78
CA CYS A 175 8.76 -0.32 7.54
C CYS A 175 9.14 -0.95 8.90
N SER A 176 9.37 -2.27 8.93
CA SER A 176 9.46 -3.09 10.16
C SER A 176 10.55 -2.64 11.11
N GLU A 177 11.69 -2.18 10.59
CA GLU A 177 12.78 -1.59 11.36
C GLU A 177 12.72 -0.06 11.48
N GLY A 178 11.63 0.56 11.02
CA GLY A 178 11.47 2.02 11.06
C GLY A 178 11.58 2.62 12.46
N HIS A 179 11.22 1.86 13.50
CA HIS A 179 11.39 2.29 14.89
C HIS A 179 12.85 2.49 15.31
N LEU A 180 13.82 1.92 14.59
CA LEU A 180 15.25 2.11 14.85
C LEU A 180 15.80 3.43 14.27
N ILE A 181 15.09 4.03 13.31
CA ILE A 181 15.51 5.22 12.54
C ILE A 181 14.36 6.26 12.43
N ALA A 182 13.50 6.31 13.43
CA ALA A 182 12.29 7.12 13.38
C ALA A 182 12.55 8.62 13.18
N GLN A 183 13.65 9.16 13.77
CA GLN A 183 14.02 10.56 13.64
C GLN A 183 14.50 10.90 12.23
N GLU A 184 15.20 9.98 11.59
CA GLU A 184 15.64 10.09 10.21
C GLU A 184 14.40 10.06 9.27
N LEU A 185 13.50 9.12 9.48
CA LEU A 185 12.27 9.01 8.68
C LEU A 185 11.37 10.26 8.78
N ALA A 186 11.29 10.84 9.99
CA ALA A 186 10.55 12.09 10.18
C ALA A 186 11.12 13.24 9.35
N LYS A 187 12.46 13.33 9.22
CA LYS A 187 13.14 14.36 8.40
C LYS A 187 12.92 14.12 6.90
N GLU A 188 12.85 12.86 6.49
CA GLU A 188 12.62 12.49 5.09
C GLU A 188 11.17 12.77 4.64
N GLY A 189 10.19 12.71 5.54
CA GLY A 189 8.81 13.12 5.28
C GLY A 189 7.97 12.15 4.45
N PHE A 190 8.49 10.96 4.10
CA PHE A 190 7.70 9.92 3.45
C PHE A 190 6.77 9.24 4.47
N PRO A 191 5.48 9.02 4.14
CA PRO A 191 4.59 8.30 5.03
C PRO A 191 4.93 6.82 5.09
N ALA A 192 4.65 6.20 6.24
CA ALA A 192 4.82 4.77 6.46
C ALA A 192 3.47 4.04 6.48
N ILE A 193 3.43 2.83 5.93
CA ILE A 193 2.29 1.92 6.04
C ILE A 193 2.77 0.72 6.86
N VAL A 194 2.55 0.78 8.18
CA VAL A 194 3.12 -0.15 9.15
C VAL A 194 2.30 -1.44 9.23
N GLY A 195 2.99 -2.56 9.27
CA GLY A 195 2.39 -3.89 9.41
C GLY A 195 2.63 -4.79 8.17
N PRO A 196 2.13 -6.05 8.22
CA PRO A 196 1.43 -6.63 9.35
C PRO A 196 2.38 -6.96 10.51
N ASP A 197 2.01 -6.55 11.72
CA ASP A 197 2.76 -6.92 12.94
C ASP A 197 2.17 -8.18 13.62
N LEU A 198 0.92 -8.52 13.27
CA LEU A 198 0.25 -9.77 13.68
C LEU A 198 0.63 -10.91 12.71
N THR A 199 1.90 -11.29 12.72
CA THR A 199 2.48 -12.29 11.81
C THR A 199 3.65 -13.03 12.46
N SER A 200 4.15 -14.08 11.81
CA SER A 200 5.35 -14.79 12.23
C SER A 200 6.63 -14.11 11.73
N ARG A 201 7.73 -14.30 12.48
CA ARG A 201 9.06 -13.81 12.09
C ARG A 201 9.81 -14.86 11.27
N ASN A 202 9.24 -15.23 10.13
CA ASN A 202 9.70 -16.34 9.29
C ASN A 202 10.87 -16.02 8.34
N LYS A 203 11.30 -14.75 8.27
CA LYS A 203 12.41 -14.27 7.44
C LYS A 203 13.35 -13.41 8.26
N ILE A 204 14.62 -13.30 7.84
CA ILE A 204 15.62 -12.45 8.49
C ILE A 204 15.16 -10.98 8.49
N GLU A 205 14.62 -10.49 7.40
CA GLU A 205 14.19 -9.10 7.27
C GLU A 205 12.99 -8.72 8.17
N VAL A 206 12.25 -9.69 8.72
CA VAL A 206 11.12 -9.46 9.64
C VAL A 206 11.44 -9.82 11.10
N GLN A 207 12.70 -10.11 11.44
CA GLN A 207 13.08 -10.46 12.82
C GLN A 207 12.77 -9.36 13.82
N ASN A 208 12.85 -8.09 13.40
CA ASN A 208 12.61 -6.91 14.22
C ASN A 208 11.17 -6.34 14.12
N VAL A 209 10.25 -7.07 13.52
CA VAL A 209 8.81 -6.71 13.54
C VAL A 209 8.34 -6.58 14.98
N ALA A 210 7.69 -5.47 15.30
CA ALA A 210 7.24 -5.16 16.64
C ALA A 210 6.05 -4.19 16.65
N PHE A 211 5.01 -4.50 17.43
CA PHE A 211 3.84 -3.64 17.58
C PHE A 211 4.16 -2.20 18.03
N LYS A 212 5.31 -1.97 18.69
CA LYS A 212 5.77 -0.63 19.08
C LYS A 212 6.14 0.28 17.90
N THR A 213 6.39 -0.29 16.71
CA THR A 213 6.90 0.46 15.54
C THR A 213 6.00 1.63 15.20
N ALA A 214 4.70 1.43 15.08
CA ALA A 214 3.74 2.50 14.81
C ALA A 214 3.78 3.62 15.85
N GLY A 215 3.83 3.28 17.14
CA GLY A 215 3.87 4.26 18.23
C GLY A 215 5.18 5.07 18.27
N VAL A 216 6.32 4.46 17.93
CA VAL A 216 7.62 5.15 17.84
C VAL A 216 7.63 6.13 16.67
N LEU A 217 7.14 5.70 15.50
CA LEU A 217 7.05 6.52 14.28
C LEU A 217 6.10 7.71 14.48
N ALA A 218 4.91 7.48 15.06
CA ALA A 218 3.96 8.55 15.35
C ALA A 218 4.54 9.62 16.27
N ARG A 219 5.20 9.23 17.36
CA ARG A 219 5.87 10.18 18.28
C ARG A 219 7.02 10.96 17.62
N ALA A 220 7.66 10.41 16.62
CA ALA A 220 8.67 11.12 15.83
C ALA A 220 8.08 12.09 14.80
N GLY A 221 6.75 12.07 14.59
CA GLY A 221 6.05 12.90 13.62
C GLY A 221 5.91 12.29 12.22
N VAL A 222 6.19 10.99 12.06
CA VAL A 222 5.96 10.29 10.80
C VAL A 222 4.47 10.04 10.64
N ARG A 223 3.88 10.52 9.53
CA ARG A 223 2.50 10.17 9.17
C ARG A 223 2.43 8.70 8.79
N LEU A 224 1.50 7.96 9.40
CA LEU A 224 1.41 6.53 9.16
C LEU A 224 -0.04 6.03 8.99
N ALA A 225 -0.16 4.90 8.30
CA ALA A 225 -1.32 4.03 8.30
C ALA A 225 -0.92 2.63 8.79
N ILE A 226 -1.91 1.82 9.17
CA ILE A 226 -1.72 0.42 9.55
C ILE A 226 -2.30 -0.47 8.45
N THR A 227 -1.59 -1.56 8.14
CA THR A 227 -2.01 -2.54 7.13
C THR A 227 -2.02 -3.96 7.68
N THR A 228 -2.88 -4.79 7.11
CA THR A 228 -2.89 -6.25 7.32
C THR A 228 -2.04 -6.99 6.30
N ASP A 229 -1.76 -6.36 5.14
CA ASP A 229 -1.10 -7.04 4.02
C ASP A 229 -1.78 -8.37 3.69
N HIS A 230 -3.14 -8.33 3.59
CA HIS A 230 -3.92 -9.54 3.31
C HIS A 230 -3.38 -10.29 2.09
N PRO A 231 -3.15 -11.60 2.17
CA PRO A 231 -3.61 -12.55 3.19
C PRO A 231 -2.60 -12.86 4.32
N VAL A 232 -1.51 -12.10 4.47
CA VAL A 232 -0.51 -12.33 5.55
C VAL A 232 -1.16 -12.23 6.93
N SER A 233 -1.91 -11.16 7.19
CA SER A 233 -2.95 -11.09 8.20
C SER A 233 -4.28 -10.88 7.50
N GLN A 234 -5.33 -11.53 7.97
CA GLN A 234 -6.65 -11.43 7.35
C GLN A 234 -7.17 -10.00 7.43
N ILE A 235 -7.86 -9.53 6.38
CA ILE A 235 -8.31 -8.12 6.26
C ILE A 235 -9.19 -7.69 7.45
N GLN A 236 -10.09 -8.55 7.92
CA GLN A 236 -10.96 -8.28 9.06
C GLN A 236 -10.20 -8.05 10.37
N SER A 237 -8.90 -8.38 10.43
CA SER A 237 -8.06 -8.13 11.60
C SER A 237 -7.51 -6.70 11.66
N LEU A 238 -7.82 -5.81 10.70
CA LEU A 238 -7.28 -4.46 10.67
C LEU A 238 -7.54 -3.66 11.95
N PRO A 239 -8.75 -3.62 12.52
CA PRO A 239 -8.99 -2.92 13.79
C PRO A 239 -8.18 -3.51 14.95
N LEU A 240 -8.02 -4.84 14.99
CA LEU A 240 -7.21 -5.52 16.00
C LEU A 240 -5.73 -5.17 15.86
N CYS A 241 -5.19 -5.09 14.63
CA CYS A 241 -3.80 -4.66 14.38
C CYS A 241 -3.56 -3.25 14.92
N ALA A 242 -4.51 -2.33 14.72
CA ALA A 242 -4.46 -0.99 15.30
C ALA A 242 -4.52 -1.03 16.85
N GLY A 243 -5.40 -1.87 17.42
CA GLY A 243 -5.50 -2.07 18.87
C GLY A 243 -4.20 -2.60 19.49
N LEU A 244 -3.52 -3.54 18.83
CA LEU A 244 -2.23 -4.07 19.29
C LEU A 244 -1.13 -3.00 19.23
N ALA A 245 -1.12 -2.14 18.21
CA ALA A 245 -0.21 -0.99 18.14
C ALA A 245 -0.51 0.02 19.27
N VAL A 246 -1.79 0.28 19.59
CA VAL A 246 -2.20 1.12 20.73
C VAL A 246 -1.73 0.51 22.06
N LYS A 247 -1.95 -0.78 22.27
CA LYS A 247 -1.44 -1.51 23.44
C LYS A 247 0.10 -1.40 23.57
N ALA A 248 0.82 -1.30 22.46
CA ALA A 248 2.27 -1.16 22.42
C ALA A 248 2.76 0.31 22.47
N GLY A 249 1.85 1.28 22.67
CA GLY A 249 2.20 2.68 22.92
C GLY A 249 1.89 3.66 21.80
N LEU A 250 1.12 3.28 20.78
CA LEU A 250 0.53 4.24 19.85
C LEU A 250 -0.62 4.97 20.58
N PRO A 251 -0.74 6.32 20.53
CA PRO A 251 -1.92 7.00 21.08
C PRO A 251 -3.22 6.47 20.46
N LEU A 252 -4.27 6.35 21.28
CA LEU A 252 -5.56 5.80 20.83
C LEU A 252 -6.13 6.50 19.61
N GLU A 253 -6.11 7.83 19.63
CA GLU A 253 -6.59 8.65 18.52
C GLU A 253 -5.77 8.42 17.23
N GLU A 254 -4.44 8.28 17.36
CA GLU A 254 -3.57 7.98 16.23
C GLU A 254 -3.81 6.56 15.67
N GLY A 255 -4.20 5.61 16.51
CA GLY A 255 -4.62 4.28 16.08
C GLY A 255 -5.87 4.33 15.19
N LEU A 256 -6.87 5.11 15.59
CA LEU A 256 -8.07 5.33 14.76
C LEU A 256 -7.73 6.07 13.46
N LYS A 257 -6.94 7.13 13.54
CA LYS A 257 -6.50 7.87 12.35
C LYS A 257 -5.72 6.98 11.37
N ALA A 258 -4.89 6.08 11.87
CA ALA A 258 -4.06 5.19 11.05
C ALA A 258 -4.85 4.20 10.18
N ILE A 259 -6.10 3.90 10.55
CA ILE A 259 -6.99 3.02 9.78
C ILE A 259 -8.16 3.80 9.11
N THR A 260 -8.16 5.12 9.19
CA THR A 260 -9.19 6.00 8.62
C THR A 260 -8.57 7.16 7.84
N VAL A 261 -8.55 8.37 8.42
CA VAL A 261 -8.15 9.62 7.74
C VAL A 261 -6.70 9.62 7.26
N ASN A 262 -5.76 9.04 8.01
CA ASN A 262 -4.37 8.94 7.56
C ASN A 262 -4.25 7.98 6.38
N ALA A 263 -4.93 6.82 6.43
CA ALA A 263 -4.96 5.86 5.33
C ALA A 263 -5.54 6.52 4.06
N ALA A 264 -6.68 7.22 4.17
CA ALA A 264 -7.28 7.94 3.05
C ALA A 264 -6.35 9.03 2.49
N SER A 265 -5.68 9.78 3.37
CA SER A 265 -4.70 10.81 2.98
C SER A 265 -3.49 10.23 2.25
N ILE A 266 -2.95 9.10 2.74
CA ILE A 266 -1.80 8.42 2.12
C ILE A 266 -2.20 7.83 0.75
N CYS A 267 -3.44 7.36 0.61
CA CYS A 267 -3.99 6.87 -0.66
C CYS A 267 -4.42 7.99 -1.62
N GLY A 268 -4.38 9.26 -1.20
CA GLY A 268 -4.75 10.42 -2.02
C GLY A 268 -6.24 10.53 -2.30
N VAL A 269 -7.09 10.17 -1.31
CA VAL A 269 -8.57 10.20 -1.41
C VAL A 269 -9.23 10.79 -0.15
N ALA A 270 -8.49 11.58 0.63
CA ALA A 270 -9.01 12.20 1.85
C ALA A 270 -10.10 13.24 1.60
N ASP A 271 -10.22 13.73 0.38
CA ASP A 271 -11.31 14.59 -0.09
C ASP A 271 -12.65 13.85 -0.22
N ARG A 272 -12.60 12.52 -0.38
CA ARG A 272 -13.77 11.66 -0.59
C ARG A 272 -14.12 10.79 0.62
N MET A 273 -13.12 10.29 1.37
CA MET A 273 -13.34 9.31 2.42
C MET A 273 -12.35 9.45 3.60
N GLY A 274 -12.53 8.63 4.64
CA GLY A 274 -11.66 8.58 5.82
C GLY A 274 -12.18 9.42 7.01
N SER A 275 -13.16 10.29 6.82
CA SER A 275 -13.82 11.05 7.88
C SER A 275 -15.30 11.27 7.56
N LEU A 276 -16.11 11.53 8.62
CA LEU A 276 -17.53 11.83 8.50
C LEU A 276 -17.71 13.35 8.33
N GLU A 277 -17.70 13.81 7.09
CA GLU A 277 -17.86 15.22 6.74
C GLU A 277 -18.85 15.38 5.58
N PRO A 278 -19.65 16.45 5.55
CA PRO A 278 -20.53 16.74 4.41
C PRO A 278 -19.75 16.81 3.10
N GLY A 279 -20.25 16.16 2.07
CA GLY A 279 -19.65 16.13 0.73
C GLY A 279 -18.71 14.96 0.47
N LYS A 280 -18.39 14.15 1.49
CA LYS A 280 -17.65 12.91 1.34
C LYS A 280 -18.57 11.72 1.06
N ASP A 281 -17.99 10.64 0.55
CA ASP A 281 -18.67 9.36 0.37
C ASP A 281 -19.24 8.89 1.73
N ALA A 282 -20.48 8.44 1.74
CA ALA A 282 -21.12 7.95 2.98
C ALA A 282 -20.68 6.52 3.30
N ASP A 283 -19.40 6.36 3.57
CA ASP A 283 -18.76 5.11 4.01
C ASP A 283 -18.71 5.11 5.54
N ILE A 284 -19.60 4.38 6.19
CA ILE A 284 -19.84 4.45 7.62
C ILE A 284 -19.85 3.05 8.23
N ALA A 285 -19.06 2.84 9.26
CA ALA A 285 -19.13 1.64 10.09
C ALA A 285 -19.62 2.01 11.51
N ILE A 286 -20.57 1.25 12.04
CA ILE A 286 -21.16 1.44 13.36
C ILE A 286 -20.80 0.22 14.22
N PHE A 287 -20.26 0.47 15.40
CA PHE A 287 -19.74 -0.54 16.30
C PHE A 287 -20.41 -0.46 17.68
N THR A 288 -20.39 -1.55 18.45
CA THR A 288 -20.86 -1.59 19.85
C THR A 288 -19.95 -0.80 20.80
N GLY A 289 -18.75 -0.43 20.38
CA GLY A 289 -17.75 0.27 21.19
C GLY A 289 -16.55 0.68 20.33
N ASN A 290 -15.37 0.78 20.94
CA ASN A 290 -14.16 1.08 20.22
C ASN A 290 -13.76 -0.10 19.29
N PRO A 291 -13.68 0.08 17.96
CA PRO A 291 -13.40 -1.02 17.02
C PRO A 291 -12.05 -1.72 17.24
N MET A 292 -11.12 -1.08 17.95
CA MET A 292 -9.81 -1.65 18.28
C MET A 292 -9.82 -2.60 19.47
N GLU A 293 -10.96 -2.76 20.14
CA GLU A 293 -11.11 -3.70 21.26
C GLU A 293 -11.69 -5.04 20.77
N VAL A 294 -11.12 -6.13 21.28
CA VAL A 294 -11.44 -7.51 20.84
C VAL A 294 -12.92 -7.87 20.96
N PHE A 295 -13.61 -7.34 21.97
CA PHE A 295 -15.04 -7.64 22.21
C PHE A 295 -16.00 -6.70 21.47
N THR A 296 -15.48 -5.69 20.78
CA THR A 296 -16.32 -4.79 19.98
C THR A 296 -16.78 -5.49 18.70
N GLN A 297 -18.04 -5.31 18.39
CA GLN A 297 -18.69 -5.91 17.22
C GLN A 297 -19.13 -4.82 16.26
N THR A 298 -19.02 -5.09 14.97
CA THR A 298 -19.61 -4.26 13.93
C THR A 298 -21.12 -4.51 13.91
N LEU A 299 -21.92 -3.44 14.03
CA LEU A 299 -23.38 -3.51 13.93
C LEU A 299 -23.86 -3.29 12.50
N TYR A 300 -23.32 -2.24 11.85
CA TYR A 300 -23.69 -1.85 10.50
C TYR A 300 -22.47 -1.40 9.73
N THR A 301 -22.47 -1.70 8.43
CA THR A 301 -21.53 -1.12 7.48
C THR A 301 -22.32 -0.54 6.31
N LEU A 302 -22.07 0.74 6.01
CA LEU A 302 -22.63 1.43 4.86
C LEU A 302 -21.49 1.80 3.90
N ILE A 303 -21.73 1.61 2.60
CA ILE A 303 -20.84 2.03 1.52
C ILE A 303 -21.65 2.85 0.53
N ASP A 304 -21.18 4.06 0.22
CA ASP A 304 -21.90 5.04 -0.60
C ASP A 304 -23.36 5.25 -0.13
N GLY A 305 -23.55 5.27 1.20
CA GLY A 305 -24.86 5.44 1.84
C GLY A 305 -25.79 4.23 1.77
N ARG A 306 -25.35 3.09 1.24
CA ARG A 306 -26.11 1.85 1.18
C ARG A 306 -25.70 0.93 2.31
N LEU A 307 -26.68 0.38 3.02
CA LEU A 307 -26.45 -0.66 4.02
C LEU A 307 -25.99 -1.95 3.31
N VAL A 308 -24.73 -2.35 3.57
CA VAL A 308 -24.12 -3.54 2.94
C VAL A 308 -23.91 -4.67 3.96
N TYR A 309 -23.90 -4.35 5.25
CA TYR A 309 -23.86 -5.32 6.33
C TYR A 309 -24.69 -4.83 7.52
N GLU A 310 -25.47 -5.72 8.06
CA GLU A 310 -26.19 -5.58 9.33
C GLU A 310 -25.98 -6.86 10.16
N LYS A 311 -25.60 -6.68 11.41
CA LYS A 311 -25.45 -7.82 12.33
C LYS A 311 -26.80 -8.42 12.62
N ASP A 312 -26.98 -9.71 12.31
CA ASP A 312 -28.18 -10.46 12.68
C ASP A 312 -28.35 -10.46 14.21
N GLY A 313 -29.52 -10.02 14.69
CA GLY A 313 -29.82 -9.92 16.13
C GLY A 313 -30.02 -11.26 16.83
N ARG A 314 -29.33 -12.33 16.42
CA ARG A 314 -29.51 -13.70 16.89
C ARG A 314 -28.27 -14.31 17.58
N ASP A 315 -27.31 -13.50 18.01
CA ASP A 315 -26.18 -14.00 18.80
C ASP A 315 -26.05 -13.25 20.14
#